data_4c86c46033578cb8a94afafe735fed19
#
_entry.id   4c86c46033578cb8a94afafe735fed19
#
_cell.length_a   1.000
_cell.length_b   1.000
_cell.length_c   1.000
_cell.angle_alpha   90.00
_cell.angle_beta   90.00
_cell.angle_gamma   90.00
#
_symmetry.space_group_name_H-M   'P 1'
#
loop_
_entity.id
_entity.type
_entity.pdbx_description
1 polymer ?
#
loop_
_entity_poly.entity_id
_entity_poly.type
_entity_poly.pdbx_seq_one_letter_code
_entity_poly.pdbx_strand_id
1 'polypeptide(L)'
;AIEKILAKSVSNKRNFTESFELQIGLKNYDPKKDKRFSGTIALPFIPKNQKKIAILGDSAHIAQATNLGVDSYSSDDLKKFNKQKKIIKKFAKKYDFFLASESLIKLIPRILGPGLNKAGKFPTLLLASDNILDKINKMKATIKLELKKSLCLGVLIGNCEMKISEILQNTLISINFLVSLLKKNWQNVGSLHLKTTMGKPVRIF
;
A
#
# COMPACT_ATOMS: atom_id res chain seq x y z
N ALA A 1 -8.50 -23.15 -1.59
CA ALA A 1 -9.19 -21.84 -1.40
C ALA A 1 -8.97 -20.94 -2.61
N ILE A 2 -7.70 -20.67 -3.00
CA ILE A 2 -7.36 -19.74 -4.12
C ILE A 2 -8.02 -20.21 -5.42
N GLU A 3 -7.92 -21.48 -5.79
CA GLU A 3 -8.55 -22.04 -7.00
C GLU A 3 -10.06 -21.84 -7.04
N LYS A 4 -10.74 -22.12 -5.91
CA LYS A 4 -12.20 -21.90 -5.80
C LYS A 4 -12.60 -20.43 -5.99
N ILE A 5 -11.77 -19.51 -5.54
CA ILE A 5 -12.00 -18.07 -5.67
C ILE A 5 -11.77 -17.64 -7.11
N LEU A 6 -10.68 -18.09 -7.74
CA LEU A 6 -10.38 -17.80 -9.15
C LEU A 6 -11.45 -18.34 -10.08
N ALA A 7 -11.90 -19.59 -9.90
CA ALA A 7 -12.97 -20.18 -10.70
C ALA A 7 -14.26 -19.33 -10.64
N LYS A 8 -14.61 -18.81 -9.44
CA LYS A 8 -15.76 -17.92 -9.28
C LYS A 8 -15.56 -16.53 -9.91
N SER A 9 -14.34 -16.01 -9.91
CA SER A 9 -14.02 -14.74 -10.58
C SER A 9 -14.11 -14.86 -12.10
N VAL A 10 -13.71 -16.01 -12.64
CA VAL A 10 -13.83 -16.33 -14.08
C VAL A 10 -15.30 -16.47 -14.48
N SER A 11 -16.12 -17.18 -13.69
CA SER A 11 -17.56 -17.37 -13.97
C SER A 11 -18.35 -16.06 -13.92
N ASN A 12 -17.94 -15.12 -13.07
CA ASN A 12 -18.55 -13.80 -12.90
C ASN A 12 -17.60 -12.67 -13.31
N LYS A 13 -17.17 -12.69 -14.57
CA LYS A 13 -16.20 -11.71 -15.10
C LYS A 13 -16.68 -10.27 -14.90
N ARG A 14 -15.80 -9.44 -14.35
CA ARG A 14 -16.02 -8.00 -14.14
C ARG A 14 -15.34 -7.16 -15.21
N ASN A 15 -15.75 -5.90 -15.32
CA ASN A 15 -15.16 -4.94 -16.26
C ASN A 15 -13.80 -4.38 -15.77
N PHE A 16 -13.27 -4.89 -14.66
CA PHE A 16 -12.00 -4.49 -14.07
C PHE A 16 -11.27 -5.72 -13.51
N THR A 17 -9.96 -5.64 -13.43
CA THR A 17 -9.14 -6.69 -12.79
C THR A 17 -9.40 -6.70 -11.30
N GLU A 18 -10.02 -7.78 -10.79
CA GLU A 18 -10.25 -7.95 -9.36
C GLU A 18 -8.95 -8.16 -8.61
N SER A 19 -8.85 -7.56 -7.44
CA SER A 19 -7.74 -7.75 -6.52
C SER A 19 -8.01 -8.91 -5.57
N PHE A 20 -6.96 -9.65 -5.21
CA PHE A 20 -6.97 -10.64 -4.13
C PHE A 20 -6.67 -9.98 -2.80
N GLU A 21 -7.53 -10.18 -1.83
CA GLU A 21 -7.45 -9.58 -0.51
C GLU A 21 -7.42 -10.65 0.58
N LEU A 22 -6.52 -10.48 1.55
CA LEU A 22 -6.51 -11.22 2.80
C LEU A 22 -7.26 -10.39 3.85
N GLN A 23 -8.36 -10.92 4.36
CA GLN A 23 -9.13 -10.35 5.45
C GLN A 23 -8.80 -11.07 6.74
N ILE A 24 -8.41 -10.33 7.75
CA ILE A 24 -7.86 -10.80 9.01
C ILE A 24 -8.78 -10.34 10.14
N GLY A 25 -9.28 -11.27 10.92
CA GLY A 25 -9.98 -10.99 12.18
C GLY A 25 -9.06 -11.32 13.36
N LEU A 26 -8.86 -10.37 14.24
CA LEU A 26 -8.06 -10.54 15.46
C LEU A 26 -8.96 -10.91 16.65
N LYS A 27 -8.39 -11.64 17.61
CA LYS A 27 -9.04 -11.96 18.90
C LYS A 27 -8.10 -11.68 20.07
N ASN A 28 -8.68 -11.51 21.25
CA ASN A 28 -7.91 -11.26 22.47
C ASN A 28 -6.95 -10.07 22.38
N TYR A 29 -7.37 -9.02 21.67
CA TYR A 29 -6.62 -7.79 21.48
C TYR A 29 -7.50 -6.59 21.78
N ASP A 30 -7.05 -5.68 22.66
CA ASP A 30 -7.79 -4.46 22.98
C ASP A 30 -7.15 -3.25 22.29
N PRO A 31 -7.78 -2.68 21.24
CA PRO A 31 -7.20 -1.56 20.50
C PRO A 31 -7.10 -0.25 21.32
N LYS A 32 -7.70 -0.20 22.52
CA LYS A 32 -7.57 0.94 23.45
C LYS A 32 -6.40 0.78 24.40
N LYS A 33 -6.17 -0.44 24.91
CA LYS A 33 -5.14 -0.75 25.91
C LYS A 33 -3.84 -1.25 25.28
N ASP A 34 -3.94 -2.08 24.25
CA ASP A 34 -2.78 -2.66 23.58
C ASP A 34 -2.16 -1.69 22.60
N LYS A 35 -0.82 -1.76 22.48
CA LYS A 35 -0.07 -0.96 21.52
C LYS A 35 -0.46 -1.35 20.09
N ARG A 36 -0.93 -0.38 19.33
CA ARG A 36 -1.23 -0.58 17.90
C ARG A 36 0.05 -0.88 17.14
N PHE A 37 0.02 -1.91 16.32
CA PHE A 37 1.13 -2.24 15.46
C PHE A 37 0.97 -1.58 14.08
N SER A 38 2.10 -1.25 13.48
CA SER A 38 2.21 -0.82 12.09
C SER A 38 3.51 -1.37 11.55
N GLY A 39 3.43 -2.13 10.48
CA GLY A 39 4.58 -2.70 9.80
C GLY A 39 4.40 -2.66 8.29
N THR A 40 5.50 -2.63 7.57
CA THR A 40 5.54 -2.69 6.10
C THR A 40 6.42 -3.84 5.66
N ILE A 41 5.98 -4.56 4.64
CA ILE A 41 6.73 -5.65 4.03
C ILE A 41 6.67 -5.54 2.51
N ALA A 42 7.78 -5.84 1.85
CA ALA A 42 7.81 -5.98 0.40
C ALA A 42 7.46 -7.42 0.03
N LEU A 43 6.48 -7.58 -0.83
CA LEU A 43 6.09 -8.88 -1.38
C LEU A 43 7.04 -9.27 -2.53
N PRO A 44 7.28 -10.56 -2.77
CA PRO A 44 8.08 -11.02 -3.91
C PRO A 44 7.43 -10.71 -5.24
N PHE A 45 6.10 -10.76 -5.32
CA PHE A 45 5.34 -10.46 -6.54
C PHE A 45 4.49 -9.22 -6.35
N ILE A 46 4.52 -8.32 -7.32
CA ILE A 46 3.80 -7.04 -7.26
C ILE A 46 2.28 -7.31 -7.32
N PRO A 47 1.52 -6.97 -6.28
CA PRO A 47 0.09 -7.30 -6.22
C PRO A 47 -0.76 -6.46 -7.18
N LYS A 48 -0.33 -5.23 -7.50
CA LYS A 48 -1.03 -4.32 -8.40
C LYS A 48 -0.04 -3.45 -9.18
N ASN A 49 0.02 -3.64 -10.50
CA ASN A 49 0.93 -2.89 -11.37
C ASN A 49 0.49 -1.44 -11.60
N GLN A 50 -0.82 -1.19 -11.67
CA GLN A 50 -1.41 0.11 -12.01
C GLN A 50 -1.51 1.06 -10.81
N LYS A 51 -0.45 1.18 -10.01
CA LYS A 51 -0.38 2.19 -8.94
C LYS A 51 0.21 3.49 -9.49
N LYS A 52 -0.51 4.61 -9.27
CA LYS A 52 -0.05 5.94 -9.66
C LYS A 52 0.90 6.49 -8.60
N ILE A 53 2.10 6.87 -9.04
CA ILE A 53 3.16 7.36 -8.17
C ILE A 53 3.51 8.77 -8.62
N ALA A 54 3.76 9.67 -7.68
CA ALA A 54 4.28 11.00 -7.95
C ALA A 54 5.62 11.20 -7.23
N ILE A 55 6.54 11.87 -7.92
CA ILE A 55 7.87 12.20 -7.39
C ILE A 55 7.88 13.67 -7.01
N LEU A 56 8.25 13.93 -5.76
CA LEU A 56 8.45 15.29 -5.22
C LEU A 56 9.95 15.51 -5.12
N GLY A 57 10.55 16.12 -6.13
CA GLY A 57 12.01 16.08 -6.26
C GLY A 57 12.63 17.43 -6.61
N ASP A 58 13.96 17.40 -6.55
CA ASP A 58 14.82 18.46 -7.07
C ASP A 58 14.91 18.35 -8.59
N SER A 59 15.51 19.34 -9.25
CA SER A 59 15.62 19.39 -10.71
C SER A 59 16.19 18.11 -11.35
N ALA A 60 17.19 17.50 -10.70
CA ALA A 60 17.80 16.25 -11.16
C ALA A 60 16.81 15.06 -11.15
N HIS A 61 16.08 14.89 -10.05
CA HIS A 61 15.07 13.82 -9.94
C HIS A 61 13.87 14.07 -10.86
N ILE A 62 13.49 15.34 -11.09
CA ILE A 62 12.42 15.73 -12.01
C ILE A 62 12.80 15.37 -13.44
N ALA A 63 14.03 15.68 -13.88
CA ALA A 63 14.51 15.32 -15.21
C ALA A 63 14.47 13.80 -15.45
N GLN A 64 14.96 13.01 -14.47
CA GLN A 64 14.90 11.55 -14.52
C GLN A 64 13.45 11.02 -14.54
N ALA A 65 12.57 11.59 -13.71
CA ALA A 65 11.17 11.22 -13.65
C ALA A 65 10.44 11.48 -14.97
N THR A 66 10.72 12.61 -15.62
CA THR A 66 10.15 12.98 -16.92
C THR A 66 10.57 11.99 -18.00
N ASN A 67 11.83 11.57 -18.02
CA ASN A 67 12.33 10.54 -18.94
C ASN A 67 11.64 9.19 -18.77
N LEU A 68 11.17 8.89 -17.54
CA LEU A 68 10.44 7.66 -17.19
C LEU A 68 8.91 7.79 -17.35
N GLY A 69 8.41 8.96 -17.74
CA GLY A 69 6.97 9.21 -17.87
C GLY A 69 6.21 9.21 -16.51
N VAL A 70 6.90 9.52 -15.40
CA VAL A 70 6.31 9.58 -14.07
C VAL A 70 6.00 11.03 -13.71
N ASP A 71 4.80 11.26 -13.17
CA ASP A 71 4.40 12.60 -12.70
C ASP A 71 5.38 13.12 -11.63
N SER A 72 5.95 14.30 -11.85
CA SER A 72 6.91 14.93 -10.93
C SER A 72 6.49 16.35 -10.57
N TYR A 73 6.83 16.79 -9.38
CA TYR A 73 6.50 18.11 -8.84
C TYR A 73 7.70 18.73 -8.16
N SER A 74 7.95 20.00 -8.46
CA SER A 74 8.99 20.80 -7.80
C SER A 74 8.50 21.37 -6.46
N SER A 75 9.44 21.92 -5.67
CA SER A 75 9.08 22.64 -4.44
C SER A 75 8.14 23.83 -4.70
N ASP A 76 8.30 24.50 -5.84
CA ASP A 76 7.50 25.67 -6.18
C ASP A 76 6.09 25.29 -6.61
N ASP A 77 5.91 24.16 -7.29
CA ASP A 77 4.59 23.63 -7.61
C ASP A 77 3.82 23.25 -6.33
N LEU A 78 4.52 22.71 -5.33
CA LEU A 78 3.92 22.39 -4.04
C LEU A 78 3.53 23.67 -3.25
N LYS A 79 4.30 24.74 -3.34
CA LYS A 79 3.97 26.03 -2.72
C LYS A 79 2.68 26.63 -3.30
N LYS A 80 2.38 26.41 -4.59
CA LYS A 80 1.15 26.87 -5.25
C LYS A 80 -0.13 26.34 -4.59
N PHE A 81 -0.05 25.21 -3.87
CA PHE A 81 -1.19 24.67 -3.14
C PHE A 81 -1.59 25.47 -1.89
N ASN A 82 -0.75 26.44 -1.45
CA ASN A 82 -1.04 27.40 -0.37
C ASN A 82 -1.66 26.77 0.89
N LYS A 83 -1.25 25.56 1.26
CA LYS A 83 -1.78 24.78 2.40
C LYS A 83 -3.31 24.53 2.37
N GLN A 84 -3.96 24.69 1.22
CA GLN A 84 -5.40 24.51 1.09
C GLN A 84 -5.77 23.03 1.24
N LYS A 85 -6.45 22.69 2.34
CA LYS A 85 -6.81 21.31 2.71
C LYS A 85 -7.58 20.56 1.61
N LYS A 86 -8.50 21.27 0.90
CA LYS A 86 -9.30 20.67 -0.17
C LYS A 86 -8.44 20.25 -1.37
N ILE A 87 -7.51 21.11 -1.80
CA ILE A 87 -6.61 20.85 -2.94
C ILE A 87 -5.66 19.71 -2.60
N ILE A 88 -5.04 19.75 -1.41
CA ILE A 88 -4.12 18.70 -0.94
C ILE A 88 -4.83 17.34 -0.84
N LYS A 89 -6.08 17.31 -0.40
CA LYS A 89 -6.88 16.08 -0.37
C LYS A 89 -7.15 15.54 -1.77
N LYS A 90 -7.45 16.39 -2.75
CA LYS A 90 -7.61 15.99 -4.17
C LYS A 90 -6.30 15.46 -4.72
N PHE A 91 -5.18 16.15 -4.46
CA PHE A 91 -3.84 15.72 -4.83
C PHE A 91 -3.47 14.37 -4.24
N ALA A 92 -3.67 14.17 -2.93
CA ALA A 92 -3.43 12.90 -2.26
C ALA A 92 -4.31 11.75 -2.79
N LYS A 93 -5.51 12.04 -3.31
CA LYS A 93 -6.38 11.03 -3.94
C LYS A 93 -5.93 10.64 -5.34
N LYS A 94 -5.28 11.55 -6.09
CA LYS A 94 -4.82 11.30 -7.46
C LYS A 94 -3.74 10.22 -7.52
N TYR A 95 -2.89 10.13 -6.49
CA TYR A 95 -1.75 9.23 -6.43
C TYR A 95 -1.88 8.22 -5.29
N ASP A 96 -1.33 7.01 -5.50
CA ASP A 96 -1.29 5.97 -4.48
C ASP A 96 -0.10 6.15 -3.54
N PHE A 97 1.06 6.51 -4.09
CA PHE A 97 2.30 6.73 -3.34
C PHE A 97 3.03 8.00 -3.79
N PHE A 98 3.85 8.49 -2.89
CA PHE A 98 4.75 9.62 -3.12
C PHE A 98 6.19 9.22 -2.81
N LEU A 99 7.12 9.61 -3.67
CA LEU A 99 8.55 9.60 -3.42
C LEU A 99 9.01 11.04 -3.22
N ALA A 100 9.92 11.29 -2.32
CA ALA A 100 10.47 12.63 -2.12
C ALA A 100 11.97 12.60 -1.98
N SER A 101 12.65 13.59 -2.59
CA SER A 101 14.09 13.78 -2.41
C SER A 101 14.39 14.12 -0.96
N GLU A 102 15.60 13.82 -0.52
CA GLU A 102 16.06 14.04 0.86
C GLU A 102 15.94 15.52 1.28
N SER A 103 16.25 16.44 0.37
CA SER A 103 16.14 17.88 0.58
C SER A 103 14.71 18.34 0.86
N LEU A 104 13.72 17.77 0.15
CA LEU A 104 12.33 18.21 0.23
C LEU A 104 11.52 17.49 1.32
N ILE A 105 11.87 16.25 1.71
CA ILE A 105 11.07 15.45 2.63
C ILE A 105 10.79 16.16 3.96
N LYS A 106 11.77 16.91 4.48
CA LYS A 106 11.66 17.69 5.72
C LYS A 106 10.78 18.96 5.55
N LEU A 107 10.72 19.48 4.33
CA LEU A 107 9.97 20.70 4.00
C LEU A 107 8.50 20.40 3.68
N ILE A 108 8.17 19.20 3.19
CA ILE A 108 6.82 18.80 2.79
C ILE A 108 5.76 19.06 3.88
N PRO A 109 5.96 18.70 5.16
CA PRO A 109 4.98 19.00 6.20
C PRO A 109 4.75 20.51 6.43
N ARG A 110 5.77 21.33 6.16
CA ARG A 110 5.67 22.79 6.27
C ARG A 110 4.94 23.41 5.08
N ILE A 111 5.11 22.85 3.87
CA ILE A 111 4.51 23.35 2.62
C ILE A 111 3.08 22.85 2.46
N LEU A 112 2.85 21.54 2.57
CA LEU A 112 1.55 20.90 2.37
C LEU A 112 0.76 20.69 3.68
N GLY A 113 1.40 20.92 4.85
CA GLY A 113 0.78 20.67 6.15
C GLY A 113 0.51 19.17 6.38
N PRO A 114 -0.43 18.82 7.30
CA PRO A 114 -0.67 17.44 7.72
C PRO A 114 -1.51 16.62 6.73
N GLY A 115 -1.83 17.15 5.54
CA GLY A 115 -2.77 16.53 4.61
C GLY A 115 -2.34 15.15 4.13
N LEU A 116 -1.08 14.98 3.74
CA LEU A 116 -0.52 13.69 3.29
C LEU A 116 -0.42 12.67 4.44
N ASN A 117 -0.02 13.11 5.63
CA ASN A 117 0.04 12.26 6.83
C ASN A 117 -1.35 11.75 7.22
N LYS A 118 -2.37 12.62 7.22
CA LYS A 118 -3.76 12.23 7.49
C LYS A 118 -4.33 11.26 6.46
N ALA A 119 -3.87 11.37 5.20
CA ALA A 119 -4.22 10.43 4.14
C ALA A 119 -3.47 9.09 4.24
N GLY A 120 -2.48 8.98 5.13
CA GLY A 120 -1.62 7.79 5.25
C GLY A 120 -0.65 7.60 4.08
N LYS A 121 -0.38 8.69 3.33
CA LYS A 121 0.44 8.68 2.11
C LYS A 121 1.66 9.62 2.24
N PHE A 122 2.34 9.53 3.38
CA PHE A 122 3.58 10.31 3.56
C PHE A 122 4.64 9.81 2.57
N PRO A 123 5.40 10.72 1.93
CA PRO A 123 6.40 10.35 0.93
C PRO A 123 7.51 9.47 1.50
N THR A 124 7.97 8.52 0.67
CA THR A 124 9.14 7.71 0.97
C THR A 124 10.40 8.42 0.46
N LEU A 125 11.48 8.31 1.20
CA LEU A 125 12.77 8.92 0.88
C LEU A 125 13.35 8.36 -0.42
N LEU A 126 13.77 9.26 -1.32
CA LEU A 126 14.53 8.99 -2.52
C LEU A 126 15.92 9.62 -2.36
N LEU A 127 16.96 8.80 -2.33
CA LEU A 127 18.34 9.24 -2.31
C LEU A 127 18.81 9.56 -3.74
N ALA A 128 19.80 10.41 -3.86
CA ALA A 128 20.40 10.75 -5.16
C ALA A 128 21.06 9.55 -5.86
N SER A 129 21.53 8.57 -5.08
CA SER A 129 22.11 7.31 -5.57
C SER A 129 21.09 6.24 -5.96
N ASP A 130 19.82 6.41 -5.58
CA ASP A 130 18.79 5.40 -5.81
C ASP A 130 18.33 5.40 -7.28
N ASN A 131 18.17 4.20 -7.83
CA ASN A 131 17.48 4.02 -9.09
C ASN A 131 15.97 4.22 -8.88
N ILE A 132 15.40 5.19 -9.59
CA ILE A 132 13.97 5.54 -9.47
C ILE A 132 13.08 4.33 -9.82
N LEU A 133 13.39 3.57 -10.87
CA LEU A 133 12.60 2.41 -11.29
C LEU A 133 12.56 1.33 -10.22
N ASP A 134 13.70 1.00 -9.63
CA ASP A 134 13.78 -0.02 -8.58
C ASP A 134 13.01 0.41 -7.33
N LYS A 135 13.11 1.70 -6.99
CA LYS A 135 12.35 2.27 -5.87
C LYS A 135 10.84 2.22 -6.12
N ILE A 136 10.40 2.55 -7.34
CA ILE A 136 8.99 2.46 -7.76
C ILE A 136 8.51 1.01 -7.67
N ASN A 137 9.26 0.04 -8.18
CA ASN A 137 8.90 -1.37 -8.13
C ASN A 137 8.82 -1.88 -6.68
N LYS A 138 9.77 -1.50 -5.84
CA LYS A 138 9.75 -1.79 -4.41
C LYS A 138 8.52 -1.20 -3.71
N MET A 139 8.14 0.03 -4.04
CA MET A 139 6.94 0.66 -3.51
C MET A 139 5.66 -0.01 -3.99
N LYS A 140 5.61 -0.44 -5.26
CA LYS A 140 4.48 -1.20 -5.79
C LYS A 140 4.31 -2.55 -5.10
N ALA A 141 5.42 -3.21 -4.77
CA ALA A 141 5.46 -4.49 -4.07
C ALA A 141 5.17 -4.36 -2.56
N THR A 142 5.39 -3.19 -1.98
CA THR A 142 5.23 -2.98 -0.53
C THR A 142 3.77 -2.91 -0.12
N ILE A 143 3.44 -3.66 0.94
CA ILE A 143 2.16 -3.60 1.65
C ILE A 143 2.35 -3.11 3.08
N LYS A 144 1.34 -2.44 3.62
CA LYS A 144 1.33 -1.95 5.00
C LYS A 144 0.28 -2.68 5.80
N LEU A 145 0.69 -3.29 6.90
CA LEU A 145 -0.19 -3.85 7.93
C LEU A 145 -0.29 -2.86 9.08
N GLU A 146 -1.45 -2.30 9.30
CA GLU A 146 -1.68 -1.30 10.34
C GLU A 146 -2.98 -1.56 11.07
N LEU A 147 -2.88 -1.75 12.40
CA LEU A 147 -4.05 -1.84 13.25
C LEU A 147 -4.59 -0.44 13.55
N LYS A 148 -5.83 -0.19 13.16
CA LYS A 148 -6.56 1.06 13.44
C LYS A 148 -7.43 0.89 14.68
N LYS A 149 -8.69 1.26 14.61
CA LYS A 149 -9.65 1.15 15.71
C LYS A 149 -10.38 -0.18 15.77
N SER A 150 -10.49 -0.88 14.64
CA SER A 150 -11.19 -2.16 14.51
C SER A 150 -10.22 -3.34 14.64
N LEU A 151 -10.72 -4.47 15.11
CA LEU A 151 -9.98 -5.74 15.17
C LEU A 151 -9.93 -6.48 13.83
N CYS A 152 -10.32 -5.81 12.75
CA CYS A 152 -10.31 -6.35 11.40
C CYS A 152 -9.33 -5.57 10.51
N LEU A 153 -8.57 -6.30 9.71
CA LEU A 153 -7.60 -5.78 8.74
C LEU A 153 -7.87 -6.38 7.37
N GLY A 154 -7.77 -5.56 6.33
CA GLY A 154 -7.77 -6.03 4.95
C GLY A 154 -6.46 -5.66 4.27
N VAL A 155 -5.84 -6.60 3.58
CA VAL A 155 -4.56 -6.42 2.89
C VAL A 155 -4.63 -6.96 1.47
N LEU A 156 -4.09 -6.18 0.53
CA LEU A 156 -3.95 -6.56 -0.87
C LEU A 156 -2.75 -7.52 -1.03
N ILE A 157 -2.99 -8.71 -1.58
CA ILE A 157 -1.96 -9.74 -1.77
C ILE A 157 -1.66 -10.01 -3.25
N GLY A 158 -2.62 -9.75 -4.14
CA GLY A 158 -2.45 -10.03 -5.56
C GLY A 158 -3.64 -9.58 -6.39
N ASN A 159 -3.69 -10.06 -7.62
CA ASN A 159 -4.81 -9.87 -8.55
C ASN A 159 -5.19 -11.18 -9.23
N CYS A 160 -6.31 -11.20 -9.93
CA CYS A 160 -6.82 -12.39 -10.61
C CYS A 160 -6.00 -12.81 -11.85
N GLU A 161 -5.09 -11.97 -12.33
CA GLU A 161 -4.22 -12.25 -13.49
C GLU A 161 -2.93 -12.97 -13.08
N MET A 162 -2.61 -13.01 -11.78
CA MET A 162 -1.42 -13.66 -11.25
C MET A 162 -1.58 -15.18 -11.19
N LYS A 163 -0.45 -15.88 -11.25
CA LYS A 163 -0.41 -17.34 -11.08
C LYS A 163 -0.77 -17.73 -9.65
N ILE A 164 -1.38 -18.88 -9.47
CA ILE A 164 -1.77 -19.43 -8.16
C ILE A 164 -0.59 -19.53 -7.20
N SER A 165 0.58 -19.97 -7.70
CA SER A 165 1.82 -20.05 -6.92
C SER A 165 2.29 -18.71 -6.39
N GLU A 166 2.16 -17.64 -7.18
CA GLU A 166 2.56 -16.28 -6.80
C GLU A 166 1.64 -15.72 -5.71
N ILE A 167 0.31 -15.91 -5.87
CA ILE A 167 -0.68 -15.52 -4.85
C ILE A 167 -0.45 -16.29 -3.55
N LEU A 168 -0.13 -17.58 -3.64
CA LEU A 168 0.16 -18.43 -2.47
C LEU A 168 1.38 -17.92 -1.71
N GLN A 169 2.48 -17.65 -2.40
CA GLN A 169 3.70 -17.13 -1.77
C GLN A 169 3.47 -15.77 -1.11
N ASN A 170 2.81 -14.83 -1.81
CA ASN A 170 2.45 -13.55 -1.24
C ASN A 170 1.57 -13.70 0.01
N THR A 171 0.62 -14.64 -0.01
CA THR A 171 -0.28 -14.92 1.12
C THR A 171 0.50 -15.43 2.33
N LEU A 172 1.37 -16.43 2.14
CA LEU A 172 2.17 -17.02 3.21
C LEU A 172 3.09 -15.99 3.87
N ILE A 173 3.79 -15.18 3.06
CA ILE A 173 4.67 -14.13 3.55
C ILE A 173 3.87 -13.08 4.34
N SER A 174 2.71 -12.69 3.84
CA SER A 174 1.84 -11.72 4.52
C SER A 174 1.33 -12.23 5.87
N ILE A 175 0.95 -13.51 5.95
CA ILE A 175 0.48 -14.14 7.19
C ILE A 175 1.65 -14.27 8.19
N ASN A 176 2.81 -14.75 7.76
CA ASN A 176 3.98 -14.88 8.64
C ASN A 176 4.41 -13.52 9.20
N PHE A 177 4.40 -12.49 8.37
CA PHE A 177 4.71 -11.14 8.81
C PHE A 177 3.66 -10.61 9.80
N LEU A 178 2.36 -10.84 9.55
CA LEU A 178 1.31 -10.48 10.50
C LEU A 178 1.56 -11.12 11.87
N VAL A 179 1.81 -12.43 11.88
CA VAL A 179 2.04 -13.20 13.11
C VAL A 179 3.24 -12.65 13.89
N SER A 180 4.31 -12.25 13.19
CA SER A 180 5.48 -11.64 13.84
C SER A 180 5.20 -10.27 14.47
N LEU A 181 4.20 -9.53 13.99
CA LEU A 181 3.79 -8.25 14.56
C LEU A 181 2.89 -8.38 15.80
N LEU A 182 2.23 -9.53 15.98
CA LEU A 182 1.29 -9.77 17.07
C LEU A 182 2.02 -10.20 18.35
N LYS A 183 1.58 -9.68 19.52
CA LYS A 183 2.20 -9.97 20.81
C LYS A 183 2.17 -11.45 21.20
N LYS A 184 1.06 -12.13 20.91
CA LYS A 184 0.82 -13.54 21.22
C LYS A 184 0.79 -14.42 19.96
N ASN A 185 1.42 -13.98 18.89
CA ASN A 185 1.51 -14.71 17.62
C ASN A 185 0.13 -15.25 17.17
N TRP A 186 0.03 -16.52 16.88
CA TRP A 186 -1.20 -17.17 16.41
C TRP A 186 -2.39 -17.09 17.37
N GLN A 187 -2.15 -16.93 18.67
CA GLN A 187 -3.23 -16.81 19.67
C GLN A 187 -4.07 -15.54 19.49
N ASN A 188 -3.52 -14.50 18.86
CA ASN A 188 -4.24 -13.28 18.54
C ASN A 188 -4.96 -13.34 17.19
N VAL A 189 -4.76 -14.39 16.39
CA VAL A 189 -5.46 -14.57 15.12
C VAL A 189 -6.80 -15.25 15.40
N GLY A 190 -7.90 -14.56 15.07
CA GLY A 190 -9.26 -15.09 15.22
C GLY A 190 -9.75 -15.80 13.97
N SER A 191 -9.55 -15.20 12.81
CA SER A 191 -9.94 -15.79 11.53
C SER A 191 -9.17 -15.17 10.38
N LEU A 192 -8.92 -15.97 9.35
CA LEU A 192 -8.33 -15.52 8.10
C LEU A 192 -9.26 -15.91 6.94
N HIS A 193 -9.53 -14.95 6.09
CA HIS A 193 -10.36 -15.17 4.90
C HIS A 193 -9.63 -14.63 3.67
N LEU A 194 -9.73 -15.37 2.57
CA LEU A 194 -9.35 -14.89 1.25
C LEU A 194 -10.58 -14.52 0.46
N LYS A 195 -10.52 -13.42 -0.28
CA LYS A 195 -11.58 -12.98 -1.19
C LYS A 195 -11.01 -12.22 -2.39
N THR A 196 -11.77 -12.17 -3.47
CA THR A 196 -11.59 -11.13 -4.50
C THR A 196 -12.40 -9.90 -4.14
N THR A 197 -12.16 -8.77 -4.80
CA THR A 197 -12.81 -7.48 -4.50
C THR A 197 -14.33 -7.61 -4.39
N MET A 198 -14.97 -8.29 -5.32
CA MET A 198 -16.44 -8.48 -5.34
C MET A 198 -16.87 -9.91 -5.01
N GLY A 199 -15.91 -10.82 -4.79
CA GLY A 199 -16.18 -12.22 -4.49
C GLY A 199 -16.59 -12.47 -3.04
N LYS A 200 -17.25 -13.62 -2.81
CA LYS A 200 -17.56 -14.09 -1.45
C LYS A 200 -16.27 -14.51 -0.73
N PRO A 201 -16.10 -14.21 0.56
CA PRO A 201 -14.93 -14.64 1.33
C PRO A 201 -14.90 -16.16 1.50
N VAL A 202 -13.70 -16.72 1.44
CA VAL A 202 -13.44 -18.14 1.76
C VAL A 202 -12.54 -18.17 2.98
N ARG A 203 -13.02 -18.82 4.04
CA ARG A 203 -12.24 -18.98 5.28
C ARG A 203 -11.09 -19.95 5.06
N ILE A 204 -9.90 -19.60 5.59
CA ILE A 204 -8.69 -20.43 5.53
C ILE A 204 -8.18 -20.80 6.93
N PHE A 205 -8.59 -20.00 7.95
CA PHE A 205 -8.29 -20.26 9.36
C PHE A 205 -9.45 -19.78 10.26
#